data_16cccae3580cdb3f13a3772d585e03af
#
_entry.id   16cccae3580cdb3f13a3772d585e03af
#
_cell.length_a   1.000
_cell.length_b   1.000
_cell.length_c   1.000
_cell.angle_alpha   90.00
_cell.angle_beta   90.00
_cell.angle_gamma   90.00
#
_symmetry.space_group_name_H-M   'P 1'
#
loop_
_entity.id
_entity.type
_entity.pdbx_description
1 polymer ?
#
loop_
_entity_poly.entity_id
_entity_poly.type
_entity_poly.pdbx_seq_one_letter_code
_entity_poly.pdbx_strand_id
1 'polypeptide(L)'
;MDKPEVLSTSVNCNQGAVRAIRYNVDGNYCTTCGSDKTIKLWNPIRGIHIKTYTGTGNEVLDCASSSDNAQLVAGGLDRCLNILDVETGKMLRRWRAHAAKVNAVAFNEESNVAFSASMDCTIHAFDARSRSEKAVQIFNEATDSVLSIEVHGTEIVASSADSHFRVYNLRNGSMTEDFMGDSVSCARFTPDGACILVSTLRSPLRLIDKNDGKLLMSYKGHVSSDIQLESVPLHSMDFVASGSEDGAVYVYGVLDGSIAARLDHGSKKSVHSIACHPKKNHLLSTDGHSLFLWTPRGTVE
;
A
#
# COMPACT_ATOMS: atom_id res chain seq x y z
N MET A 1 -6.07 -24.65 -5.30
CA MET A 1 -6.01 -23.18 -5.31
C MET A 1 -4.78 -22.76 -4.52
N ASP A 2 -3.89 -22.03 -5.17
CA ASP A 2 -2.58 -21.68 -4.61
C ASP A 2 -2.66 -20.46 -3.70
N LYS A 3 -3.11 -20.67 -2.46
CA LYS A 3 -3.15 -19.62 -1.44
C LYS A 3 -1.83 -19.54 -0.68
N PRO A 4 -1.39 -18.35 -0.22
CA PRO A 4 -0.25 -18.23 0.67
C PRO A 4 -0.59 -18.88 2.01
N GLU A 5 0.23 -19.84 2.46
CA GLU A 5 0.01 -20.52 3.74
C GLU A 5 1.30 -21.01 4.41
N VAL A 6 2.44 -20.91 3.73
CA VAL A 6 3.73 -21.35 4.26
C VAL A 6 4.64 -20.14 4.41
N LEU A 7 5.23 -19.98 5.59
CA LEU A 7 6.29 -19.00 5.82
C LEU A 7 7.57 -19.48 5.11
N SER A 8 7.95 -18.76 4.05
CA SER A 8 9.15 -19.06 3.27
C SER A 8 10.38 -18.35 3.85
N THR A 9 10.24 -17.07 4.19
CA THR A 9 11.36 -16.24 4.64
C THR A 9 10.90 -15.27 5.74
N SER A 10 11.76 -15.06 6.73
CA SER A 10 11.60 -14.02 7.76
C SER A 10 12.90 -13.30 7.99
N VAL A 11 12.89 -11.97 7.95
CA VAL A 11 14.08 -11.12 8.08
C VAL A 11 13.80 -9.93 8.96
N ASN A 12 14.67 -9.68 9.95
CA ASN A 12 14.60 -8.46 10.73
C ASN A 12 15.12 -7.28 9.90
N CYS A 13 14.28 -6.26 9.71
CA CYS A 13 14.61 -5.11 8.87
C CYS A 13 15.61 -4.15 9.53
N ASN A 14 15.74 -4.17 10.86
CA ASN A 14 16.59 -3.23 11.61
C ASN A 14 16.34 -1.77 11.19
N GLN A 15 15.05 -1.35 11.15
CA GLN A 15 14.61 0.00 10.78
C GLN A 15 13.80 0.70 11.88
N GLY A 16 13.88 0.20 13.12
CA GLY A 16 12.95 0.60 14.18
C GLY A 16 11.55 0.07 13.87
N ALA A 17 10.55 0.94 13.74
CA ALA A 17 9.24 0.53 13.25
C ALA A 17 9.22 0.55 11.72
N VAL A 18 8.95 -0.60 11.09
CA VAL A 18 8.66 -0.69 9.65
C VAL A 18 7.24 -0.18 9.42
N ARG A 19 7.07 0.82 8.58
CA ARG A 19 5.80 1.49 8.33
C ARG A 19 5.06 0.97 7.11
N ALA A 20 5.80 0.66 6.05
CA ALA A 20 5.23 0.10 4.84
C ALA A 20 6.17 -0.93 4.21
N ILE A 21 5.56 -1.91 3.55
CA ILE A 21 6.24 -2.89 2.72
C ILE A 21 5.60 -2.90 1.35
N ARG A 22 6.42 -2.86 0.29
CA ARG A 22 5.93 -2.81 -1.09
C ARG A 22 6.77 -3.71 -1.98
N TYR A 23 6.13 -4.46 -2.86
CA TYR A 23 6.81 -5.11 -3.97
C TYR A 23 7.22 -4.08 -5.04
N ASN A 24 8.28 -4.39 -5.77
CA ASN A 24 8.54 -3.73 -7.05
C ASN A 24 7.62 -4.31 -8.14
N VAL A 25 7.55 -3.65 -9.28
CA VAL A 25 6.64 -4.03 -10.38
C VAL A 25 6.87 -5.44 -10.91
N ASP A 26 8.10 -5.96 -10.85
CA ASP A 26 8.41 -7.31 -11.29
C ASP A 26 8.16 -8.39 -10.23
N GLY A 27 8.03 -8.00 -8.95
CA GLY A 27 7.90 -8.90 -7.82
C GLY A 27 9.21 -9.52 -7.33
N ASN A 28 10.34 -9.26 -8.00
CA ASN A 28 11.63 -9.87 -7.64
C ASN A 28 12.27 -9.24 -6.40
N TYR A 29 11.88 -8.01 -6.08
CA TYR A 29 12.39 -7.22 -4.98
C TYR A 29 11.25 -6.59 -4.19
N CYS A 30 11.55 -6.19 -2.97
CA CYS A 30 10.63 -5.41 -2.16
C CYS A 30 11.37 -4.29 -1.43
N THR A 31 10.62 -3.26 -1.05
CA THR A 31 11.10 -2.15 -0.25
C THR A 31 10.39 -2.12 1.09
N THR A 32 11.12 -1.72 2.13
CA THR A 32 10.57 -1.43 3.46
C THR A 32 10.90 0.00 3.85
N CYS A 33 9.92 0.71 4.41
CA CYS A 33 10.09 2.06 4.94
C CYS A 33 10.06 2.03 6.45
N GLY A 34 10.91 2.81 7.10
CA GLY A 34 11.03 2.72 8.55
C GLY A 34 11.13 4.06 9.29
N SER A 35 10.95 3.97 10.59
CA SER A 35 11.10 5.11 11.51
C SER A 35 12.55 5.57 11.66
N ASP A 36 13.53 4.79 11.20
CA ASP A 36 14.93 5.16 11.11
C ASP A 36 15.25 6.15 9.98
N LYS A 37 14.24 6.63 9.25
CA LYS A 37 14.33 7.58 8.12
C LYS A 37 14.98 6.97 6.89
N THR A 38 14.95 5.64 6.75
CA THR A 38 15.51 4.94 5.61
C THR A 38 14.45 4.15 4.83
N ILE A 39 14.77 3.89 3.58
CA ILE A 39 14.09 2.89 2.76
C ILE A 39 15.13 1.81 2.49
N LYS A 40 14.77 0.55 2.68
CA LYS A 40 15.65 -0.59 2.37
C LYS A 40 15.06 -1.43 1.25
N LEU A 41 15.94 -1.83 0.33
CA LEU A 41 15.64 -2.75 -0.77
C LEU A 41 16.10 -4.16 -0.39
N TRP A 42 15.22 -5.13 -0.63
CA TRP A 42 15.44 -6.53 -0.28
C TRP A 42 15.17 -7.46 -1.46
N ASN A 43 15.86 -8.58 -1.49
CA ASN A 43 15.38 -9.77 -2.19
C ASN A 43 14.56 -10.59 -1.18
N PRO A 44 13.21 -10.65 -1.30
CA PRO A 44 12.39 -11.28 -0.28
C PRO A 44 12.53 -12.81 -0.26
N ILE A 45 12.84 -13.44 -1.40
CA ILE A 45 13.01 -14.90 -1.50
C ILE A 45 14.26 -15.35 -0.77
N ARG A 46 15.37 -14.65 -0.98
CA ARG A 46 16.65 -14.97 -0.34
C ARG A 46 16.84 -14.36 1.04
N GLY A 47 15.94 -13.46 1.45
CA GLY A 47 16.07 -12.71 2.68
C GLY A 47 17.29 -11.78 2.73
N ILE A 48 17.80 -11.32 1.58
CA ILE A 48 19.03 -10.54 1.48
C ILE A 48 18.70 -9.05 1.37
N HIS A 49 19.32 -8.26 2.26
CA HIS A 49 19.36 -6.81 2.13
C HIS A 49 20.28 -6.42 0.97
N ILE A 50 19.81 -5.57 0.08
CA ILE A 50 20.56 -5.15 -1.12
C ILE A 50 21.09 -3.74 -0.94
N LYS A 51 20.21 -2.78 -0.56
CA LYS A 51 20.58 -1.37 -0.49
C LYS A 51 19.75 -0.61 0.54
N THR A 52 20.37 0.43 1.10
CA THR A 52 19.69 1.40 1.96
C THR A 52 19.69 2.77 1.30
N TYR A 53 18.53 3.40 1.25
CA TYR A 53 18.34 4.77 0.77
C TYR A 53 18.09 5.70 1.95
N THR A 54 18.77 6.85 1.93
CA THR A 54 18.73 7.88 2.98
C THR A 54 18.43 9.24 2.36
N GLY A 55 18.19 10.25 3.19
CA GLY A 55 18.02 11.63 2.71
C GLY A 55 16.59 12.14 2.69
N THR A 56 15.60 11.33 3.07
CA THR A 56 14.20 11.75 3.21
C THR A 56 13.96 12.75 4.36
N GLY A 57 14.99 12.94 5.24
CA GLY A 57 14.94 13.96 6.30
C GLY A 57 14.20 13.54 7.56
N ASN A 58 13.15 12.76 7.49
CA ASN A 58 12.35 12.26 8.60
C ASN A 58 11.83 10.84 8.32
N GLU A 59 11.07 10.28 9.26
CA GLU A 59 10.42 8.98 9.14
C GLU A 59 9.66 8.84 7.82
N VAL A 60 9.87 7.72 7.12
CA VAL A 60 9.22 7.40 5.85
C VAL A 60 8.01 6.53 6.14
N LEU A 61 6.83 6.97 5.67
CA LEU A 61 5.56 6.28 5.92
C LEU A 61 5.18 5.37 4.76
N ASP A 62 5.50 5.76 3.52
CA ASP A 62 5.19 4.95 2.34
C ASP A 62 6.20 5.18 1.23
N CYS A 63 6.34 4.19 0.33
CA CYS A 63 7.16 4.26 -0.87
C CYS A 63 6.58 3.40 -1.99
N ALA A 64 6.90 3.74 -3.23
CA ALA A 64 6.54 2.94 -4.39
C ALA A 64 7.66 2.96 -5.43
N SER A 65 7.82 1.89 -6.20
CA SER A 65 8.77 1.81 -7.32
C SER A 65 8.14 2.29 -8.62
N SER A 66 8.95 2.86 -9.50
CA SER A 66 8.54 3.16 -10.88
C SER A 66 8.39 1.88 -11.71
N SER A 67 7.65 1.96 -12.82
CA SER A 67 7.37 0.85 -13.73
C SER A 67 8.64 0.22 -14.35
N ASP A 68 9.69 1.02 -14.52
CA ASP A 68 11.01 0.59 -15.01
C ASP A 68 11.97 0.16 -13.89
N ASN A 69 11.55 0.20 -12.63
CA ASN A 69 12.36 -0.05 -11.43
C ASN A 69 13.58 0.89 -11.26
N ALA A 70 13.64 1.99 -12.00
CA ALA A 70 14.77 2.93 -11.93
C ALA A 70 14.62 3.94 -10.80
N GLN A 71 13.41 4.22 -10.36
CA GLN A 71 13.11 5.25 -9.36
C GLN A 71 12.24 4.71 -8.22
N LEU A 72 12.38 5.35 -7.06
CA LEU A 72 11.51 5.18 -5.89
C LEU A 72 10.88 6.52 -5.56
N VAL A 73 9.56 6.55 -5.38
CA VAL A 73 8.87 7.66 -4.74
C VAL A 73 8.68 7.37 -3.26
N ALA A 74 8.82 8.38 -2.41
CA ALA A 74 8.70 8.23 -0.96
C ALA A 74 8.07 9.46 -0.31
N GLY A 75 7.27 9.23 0.72
CA GLY A 75 6.62 10.24 1.53
C GLY A 75 6.66 9.91 3.01
N GLY A 76 6.52 10.93 3.85
CA GLY A 76 6.55 10.71 5.30
C GLY A 76 6.34 11.97 6.13
N LEU A 77 6.94 11.98 7.33
CA LEU A 77 6.79 13.08 8.30
C LEU A 77 7.47 14.38 7.88
N ASP A 78 8.33 14.35 6.87
CA ASP A 78 8.99 15.54 6.31
C ASP A 78 8.06 16.39 5.43
N ARG A 79 6.82 15.93 5.20
CA ARG A 79 5.79 16.60 4.38
C ARG A 79 6.20 16.79 2.92
N CYS A 80 7.20 16.05 2.49
CA CYS A 80 7.75 16.10 1.14
C CYS A 80 7.38 14.86 0.35
N LEU A 81 7.23 15.04 -0.96
CA LEU A 81 7.28 13.97 -1.93
C LEU A 81 8.71 13.91 -2.48
N ASN A 82 9.35 12.77 -2.35
CA ASN A 82 10.74 12.56 -2.70
C ASN A 82 10.84 11.52 -3.83
N ILE A 83 11.66 11.75 -4.86
CA ILE A 83 12.03 10.75 -5.85
C ILE A 83 13.53 10.47 -5.74
N LEU A 84 13.86 9.19 -5.59
CA LEU A 84 15.23 8.69 -5.49
C LEU A 84 15.55 7.80 -6.69
N ASP A 85 16.78 7.85 -7.12
CA ASP A 85 17.34 6.93 -8.11
C ASP A 85 17.72 5.61 -7.44
N VAL A 86 17.27 4.50 -8.00
CA VAL A 86 17.47 3.17 -7.41
C VAL A 86 18.93 2.75 -7.51
N GLU A 87 19.59 3.01 -8.64
CA GLU A 87 20.97 2.58 -8.87
C GLU A 87 21.97 3.37 -8.02
N THR A 88 21.88 4.69 -8.02
CA THR A 88 22.84 5.55 -7.30
C THR A 88 22.42 5.83 -5.86
N GLY A 89 21.13 5.76 -5.54
CA GLY A 89 20.55 6.14 -4.25
C GLY A 89 20.45 7.66 -4.05
N LYS A 90 20.70 8.45 -5.10
CA LYS A 90 20.63 9.91 -5.03
C LYS A 90 19.20 10.40 -5.08
N MET A 91 18.95 11.50 -4.36
CA MET A 91 17.70 12.25 -4.46
C MET A 91 17.64 12.96 -5.82
N LEU A 92 16.67 12.59 -6.65
CA LEU A 92 16.42 13.21 -7.95
C LEU A 92 15.52 14.44 -7.84
N ARG A 93 14.45 14.32 -7.04
CA ARG A 93 13.44 15.35 -6.83
C ARG A 93 13.00 15.39 -5.39
N ARG A 94 12.63 16.57 -4.92
CA ARG A 94 12.02 16.79 -3.63
C ARG A 94 11.04 17.95 -3.73
N TRP A 95 9.76 17.67 -3.54
CA TRP A 95 8.71 18.68 -3.48
C TRP A 95 8.24 18.84 -2.04
N ARG A 96 8.22 20.07 -1.54
CA ARG A 96 7.56 20.38 -0.27
C ARG A 96 6.06 20.47 -0.52
N ALA A 97 5.43 19.32 -0.67
CA ALA A 97 4.10 19.15 -1.22
C ALA A 97 2.99 19.61 -0.27
N HIS A 98 3.14 19.34 1.03
CA HIS A 98 2.02 19.36 1.96
C HIS A 98 2.25 20.20 3.22
N ALA A 99 1.14 20.58 3.87
CA ALA A 99 1.16 21.24 5.17
C ALA A 99 1.33 20.26 6.34
N ALA A 100 0.97 18.96 6.14
CA ALA A 100 1.07 17.88 7.11
C ALA A 100 1.84 16.68 6.54
N LYS A 101 1.96 15.59 7.31
CA LYS A 101 2.66 14.36 6.90
C LYS A 101 2.03 13.75 5.64
N VAL A 102 2.86 13.16 4.80
CA VAL A 102 2.45 12.36 3.63
C VAL A 102 2.22 10.92 4.12
N ASN A 103 0.98 10.44 4.02
CA ASN A 103 0.60 9.11 4.48
C ASN A 103 0.84 8.03 3.42
N ALA A 104 0.58 8.35 2.15
CA ALA A 104 0.71 7.40 1.05
C ALA A 104 1.25 8.08 -0.22
N VAL A 105 1.94 7.29 -1.03
CA VAL A 105 2.50 7.73 -2.32
C VAL A 105 2.26 6.68 -3.39
N ALA A 106 2.13 7.14 -4.65
CA ALA A 106 2.00 6.25 -5.79
C ALA A 106 2.62 6.88 -7.05
N PHE A 107 3.01 6.04 -8.01
CA PHE A 107 3.21 6.46 -9.39
C PHE A 107 1.99 6.07 -10.23
N ASN A 108 1.79 6.77 -11.36
CA ASN A 108 0.97 6.24 -12.43
C ASN A 108 1.71 5.09 -13.17
N GLU A 109 1.00 4.33 -13.98
CA GLU A 109 1.58 3.17 -14.70
C GLU A 109 2.80 3.53 -15.56
N GLU A 110 2.81 4.72 -16.17
CA GLU A 110 3.93 5.21 -16.98
C GLU A 110 5.07 5.81 -16.12
N SER A 111 4.87 5.96 -14.81
CA SER A 111 5.80 6.58 -13.86
C SER A 111 6.23 7.99 -14.21
N ASN A 112 5.41 8.69 -14.98
CA ASN A 112 5.62 10.08 -15.34
C ASN A 112 4.92 11.07 -14.40
N VAL A 113 3.96 10.60 -13.60
CA VAL A 113 3.29 11.37 -12.54
C VAL A 113 3.44 10.67 -11.22
N ALA A 114 3.89 11.41 -10.21
CA ALA A 114 3.97 10.96 -8.84
C ALA A 114 2.86 11.61 -8.00
N PHE A 115 2.17 10.81 -7.20
CA PHE A 115 1.09 11.24 -6.33
C PHE A 115 1.50 11.16 -4.87
N SER A 116 1.02 12.11 -4.07
CA SER A 116 1.16 12.09 -2.62
C SER A 116 -0.17 12.41 -1.95
N ALA A 117 -0.55 11.59 -0.98
CA ALA A 117 -1.74 11.77 -0.15
C ALA A 117 -1.35 12.11 1.27
N SER A 118 -2.02 13.08 1.87
CA SER A 118 -1.59 13.68 3.12
C SER A 118 -2.68 13.78 4.18
N MET A 119 -2.22 13.92 5.41
CA MET A 119 -3.03 14.30 6.55
C MET A 119 -3.62 15.72 6.44
N ASP A 120 -3.18 16.54 5.49
CA ASP A 120 -3.76 17.86 5.20
C ASP A 120 -5.02 17.78 4.32
N CYS A 121 -5.60 16.59 4.17
CA CYS A 121 -6.83 16.30 3.44
C CYS A 121 -6.70 16.45 1.92
N THR A 122 -5.48 16.53 1.38
CA THR A 122 -5.25 16.74 -0.05
C THR A 122 -4.43 15.61 -0.69
N ILE A 123 -4.61 15.44 -2.00
CA ILE A 123 -3.73 14.62 -2.85
C ILE A 123 -3.10 15.55 -3.88
N HIS A 124 -1.79 15.53 -3.99
CA HIS A 124 -1.05 16.31 -4.97
C HIS A 124 -0.46 15.39 -6.04
N ALA A 125 -0.57 15.81 -7.30
CA ALA A 125 0.06 15.18 -8.46
C ALA A 125 1.20 16.04 -8.99
N PHE A 126 2.38 15.43 -9.21
CA PHE A 126 3.57 16.09 -9.73
C PHE A 126 4.09 15.39 -10.98
N ASP A 127 4.43 16.14 -12.01
CA ASP A 127 5.15 15.59 -13.17
C ASP A 127 6.60 15.28 -12.79
N ALA A 128 6.93 13.98 -12.74
CA ALA A 128 8.24 13.49 -12.35
C ALA A 128 9.38 13.94 -13.29
N ARG A 129 9.04 14.25 -14.54
CA ARG A 129 10.00 14.71 -15.57
C ARG A 129 10.24 16.21 -15.54
N SER A 130 9.24 16.97 -15.08
CA SER A 130 9.29 18.42 -15.03
C SER A 130 10.21 18.91 -13.90
N ARG A 131 10.84 20.06 -14.10
CA ARG A 131 11.57 20.78 -13.03
C ARG A 131 10.66 21.69 -12.22
N SER A 132 9.36 21.71 -12.51
CA SER A 132 8.39 22.51 -11.77
C SER A 132 8.32 22.07 -10.30
N GLU A 133 8.27 23.05 -9.40
CA GLU A 133 8.00 22.83 -7.99
C GLU A 133 6.50 22.79 -7.67
N LYS A 134 5.64 23.12 -8.66
CA LYS A 134 4.20 23.18 -8.48
C LYS A 134 3.56 21.85 -8.86
N ALA A 135 2.56 21.44 -8.09
CA ALA A 135 1.70 20.33 -8.45
C ALA A 135 0.98 20.61 -9.77
N VAL A 136 0.85 19.61 -10.61
CA VAL A 136 0.07 19.66 -11.85
C VAL A 136 -1.41 19.69 -11.52
N GLN A 137 -1.81 18.94 -10.49
CA GLN A 137 -3.18 18.89 -10.02
C GLN A 137 -3.22 18.67 -8.50
N ILE A 138 -4.25 19.20 -7.85
CA ILE A 138 -4.53 19.04 -6.43
C ILE A 138 -5.98 18.59 -6.31
N PHE A 139 -6.21 17.50 -5.57
CA PHE A 139 -7.52 16.98 -5.20
C PHE A 139 -7.75 17.33 -3.74
N ASN A 140 -8.85 17.98 -3.42
CA ASN A 140 -9.13 18.55 -2.10
C ASN A 140 -10.57 18.29 -1.62
N GLU A 141 -11.20 17.26 -2.12
CA GLU A 141 -12.57 16.87 -1.78
C GLU A 141 -12.68 16.14 -0.44
N ALA A 142 -11.57 15.56 0.06
CA ALA A 142 -11.54 14.92 1.36
C ALA A 142 -11.66 15.97 2.48
N THR A 143 -12.47 15.66 3.50
CA THR A 143 -12.67 16.54 4.66
C THR A 143 -11.81 16.17 5.87
N ASP A 144 -11.11 15.03 5.80
CA ASP A 144 -10.15 14.57 6.80
C ASP A 144 -8.97 13.88 6.10
N SER A 145 -8.00 13.43 6.88
CA SER A 145 -6.74 12.83 6.45
C SER A 145 -6.93 11.78 5.35
N VAL A 146 -6.25 11.93 4.21
CA VAL A 146 -6.16 10.88 3.21
C VAL A 146 -5.13 9.85 3.65
N LEU A 147 -5.53 8.58 3.74
CA LEU A 147 -4.76 7.51 4.39
C LEU A 147 -4.06 6.59 3.41
N SER A 148 -4.71 6.25 2.30
CA SER A 148 -4.11 5.44 1.24
C SER A 148 -4.47 5.97 -0.14
N ILE A 149 -3.61 5.69 -1.12
CA ILE A 149 -3.90 5.91 -2.54
C ILE A 149 -3.38 4.72 -3.34
N GLU A 150 -4.08 4.40 -4.42
CA GLU A 150 -3.62 3.49 -5.45
C GLU A 150 -4.05 4.00 -6.81
N VAL A 151 -3.19 3.76 -7.80
CA VAL A 151 -3.47 4.13 -9.21
C VAL A 151 -3.63 2.85 -10.01
N HIS A 152 -4.71 2.79 -10.79
CA HIS A 152 -4.97 1.71 -11.74
C HIS A 152 -5.46 2.29 -13.07
N GLY A 153 -4.68 2.12 -14.13
CA GLY A 153 -4.96 2.75 -15.42
C GLY A 153 -5.02 4.28 -15.31
N THR A 154 -6.19 4.82 -15.59
CA THR A 154 -6.46 6.27 -15.52
C THR A 154 -7.25 6.67 -14.26
N GLU A 155 -7.33 5.81 -13.28
CA GLU A 155 -8.10 6.04 -12.07
C GLU A 155 -7.23 6.00 -10.81
N ILE A 156 -7.60 6.81 -9.83
CA ILE A 156 -7.02 6.79 -8.50
C ILE A 156 -8.12 6.43 -7.51
N VAL A 157 -7.89 5.43 -6.67
CA VAL A 157 -8.69 5.24 -5.47
C VAL A 157 -7.95 5.83 -4.27
N ALA A 158 -8.66 6.60 -3.47
CA ALA A 158 -8.14 7.20 -2.24
C ALA A 158 -9.07 6.89 -1.07
N SER A 159 -8.49 6.49 0.05
CA SER A 159 -9.22 6.31 1.31
C SER A 159 -8.98 7.48 2.24
N SER A 160 -10.00 7.84 3.01
CA SER A 160 -9.92 8.97 3.95
C SER A 160 -10.51 8.64 5.32
N ALA A 161 -10.00 9.32 6.33
CA ALA A 161 -10.49 9.24 7.70
C ALA A 161 -11.90 9.83 7.86
N ASP A 162 -12.40 10.58 6.87
CA ASP A 162 -13.77 11.12 6.81
C ASP A 162 -14.83 10.06 6.49
N SER A 163 -14.46 8.78 6.57
CA SER A 163 -15.34 7.64 6.32
C SER A 163 -15.73 7.43 4.86
N HIS A 164 -15.04 8.05 3.93
CA HIS A 164 -15.25 7.86 2.50
C HIS A 164 -14.02 7.25 1.82
N PHE A 165 -14.26 6.49 0.78
CA PHE A 165 -13.28 6.34 -0.28
C PHE A 165 -13.77 7.07 -1.53
N ARG A 166 -12.82 7.55 -2.34
CA ARG A 166 -13.09 8.31 -3.55
C ARG A 166 -12.35 7.71 -4.72
N VAL A 167 -13.01 7.66 -5.88
CA VAL A 167 -12.38 7.25 -7.14
C VAL A 167 -12.35 8.46 -8.06
N TYR A 168 -11.15 8.87 -8.43
CA TYR A 168 -10.90 9.96 -9.35
C TYR A 168 -10.54 9.41 -10.73
N ASN A 169 -11.22 9.85 -11.77
CA ASN A 169 -10.87 9.54 -13.14
C ASN A 169 -10.02 10.68 -13.73
N LEU A 170 -8.74 10.40 -13.96
CA LEU A 170 -7.76 11.38 -14.44
C LEU A 170 -8.02 11.86 -15.88
N ARG A 171 -8.81 11.11 -16.63
CA ARG A 171 -9.05 11.37 -18.05
C ARG A 171 -10.17 12.38 -18.27
N ASN A 172 -11.25 12.26 -17.53
CA ASN A 172 -12.43 13.10 -17.66
C ASN A 172 -12.66 14.04 -16.47
N GLY A 173 -11.86 13.91 -15.40
CA GLY A 173 -11.97 14.72 -14.19
C GLY A 173 -13.20 14.38 -13.32
N SER A 174 -13.90 13.27 -13.60
CA SER A 174 -15.00 12.85 -12.73
C SER A 174 -14.49 12.24 -11.43
N MET A 175 -15.29 12.37 -10.39
CA MET A 175 -15.05 11.75 -9.09
C MET A 175 -16.34 11.09 -8.61
N THR A 176 -16.20 9.91 -8.02
CA THR A 176 -17.26 9.23 -7.26
C THR A 176 -16.80 9.05 -5.82
N GLU A 177 -17.73 9.08 -4.88
CA GLU A 177 -17.45 8.84 -3.46
C GLU A 177 -18.49 7.93 -2.86
N ASP A 178 -18.04 7.06 -1.94
CA ASP A 178 -18.89 6.13 -1.21
C ASP A 178 -18.61 6.22 0.29
N PHE A 179 -19.70 6.31 1.06
CA PHE A 179 -19.67 6.41 2.52
C PHE A 179 -19.64 5.02 3.17
N MET A 180 -18.63 4.77 4.02
CA MET A 180 -18.41 3.46 4.66
C MET A 180 -18.89 3.37 6.11
N GLY A 181 -19.22 4.50 6.74
CA GLY A 181 -19.68 4.57 8.13
C GLY A 181 -18.58 4.72 9.16
N ASP A 182 -17.38 4.21 8.88
CA ASP A 182 -16.18 4.35 9.72
C ASP A 182 -14.99 4.83 8.89
N SER A 183 -13.94 5.32 9.55
CA SER A 183 -12.69 5.75 8.89
C SER A 183 -12.16 4.66 7.96
N VAL A 184 -11.91 5.01 6.70
CA VAL A 184 -11.42 4.09 5.68
C VAL A 184 -9.89 4.08 5.73
N SER A 185 -9.31 3.00 6.24
CA SER A 185 -7.85 2.87 6.40
C SER A 185 -7.12 2.56 5.10
N CYS A 186 -7.72 1.74 4.25
CA CYS A 186 -7.14 1.31 2.98
C CYS A 186 -8.23 1.05 1.94
N ALA A 187 -7.99 1.45 0.70
CA ALA A 187 -8.79 1.11 -0.46
C ALA A 187 -7.87 0.69 -1.60
N ARG A 188 -8.16 -0.46 -2.22
CA ARG A 188 -7.36 -1.06 -3.29
C ARG A 188 -8.25 -1.55 -4.42
N PHE A 189 -7.82 -1.33 -5.66
CA PHE A 189 -8.46 -1.96 -6.81
C PHE A 189 -8.23 -3.47 -6.82
N THR A 190 -9.18 -4.23 -7.32
CA THR A 190 -8.92 -5.59 -7.76
C THR A 190 -8.03 -5.58 -9.01
N PRO A 191 -7.24 -6.63 -9.28
CA PRO A 191 -6.34 -6.69 -10.44
C PRO A 191 -7.00 -6.43 -11.80
N ASP A 192 -8.31 -6.69 -11.93
CA ASP A 192 -9.12 -6.38 -13.11
C ASP A 192 -9.69 -4.96 -13.13
N GLY A 193 -9.52 -4.20 -12.02
CA GLY A 193 -10.06 -2.85 -11.87
C GLY A 193 -11.59 -2.76 -11.78
N ALA A 194 -12.28 -3.89 -11.61
CA ALA A 194 -13.75 -3.93 -11.58
C ALA A 194 -14.32 -3.65 -10.18
N CYS A 195 -13.59 -4.02 -9.13
CA CYS A 195 -14.03 -3.87 -7.74
C CYS A 195 -13.00 -3.12 -6.91
N ILE A 196 -13.44 -2.68 -5.73
CA ILE A 196 -12.60 -2.02 -4.73
C ILE A 196 -12.69 -2.79 -3.42
N LEU A 197 -11.54 -3.18 -2.89
CA LEU A 197 -11.39 -3.79 -1.58
C LEU A 197 -11.16 -2.68 -0.56
N VAL A 198 -12.05 -2.57 0.43
CA VAL A 198 -12.09 -1.46 1.38
C VAL A 198 -11.94 -1.97 2.80
N SER A 199 -10.87 -1.52 3.49
CA SER A 199 -10.66 -1.71 4.93
C SER A 199 -11.14 -0.49 5.69
N THR A 200 -11.88 -0.71 6.77
CA THR A 200 -12.34 0.33 7.68
C THR A 200 -11.95 -0.02 9.11
N LEU A 201 -11.83 0.98 9.97
CA LEU A 201 -11.72 0.75 11.40
C LEU A 201 -13.03 0.16 11.95
N ARG A 202 -12.93 -0.81 12.88
CA ARG A 202 -14.07 -1.41 13.61
C ARG A 202 -15.13 -2.12 12.76
N SER A 203 -14.92 -2.21 11.46
CA SER A 203 -15.86 -2.81 10.53
C SER A 203 -15.22 -3.93 9.73
N PRO A 204 -15.98 -4.86 9.14
CA PRO A 204 -15.43 -5.91 8.30
C PRO A 204 -14.77 -5.33 7.04
N LEU A 205 -13.80 -6.06 6.50
CA LEU A 205 -13.27 -5.82 5.17
C LEU A 205 -14.39 -6.02 4.14
N ARG A 206 -14.52 -5.13 3.17
CA ARG A 206 -15.61 -5.12 2.18
C ARG A 206 -15.08 -5.12 0.76
N LEU A 207 -15.73 -5.89 -0.10
CA LEU A 207 -15.53 -5.85 -1.55
C LEU A 207 -16.74 -5.14 -2.18
N ILE A 208 -16.48 -4.10 -2.95
CA ILE A 208 -17.49 -3.21 -3.51
C ILE A 208 -17.33 -3.16 -5.02
N ASP A 209 -18.43 -3.25 -5.76
CA ASP A 209 -18.44 -2.99 -7.21
C ASP A 209 -18.17 -1.50 -7.45
N LYS A 210 -17.17 -1.21 -8.26
CA LYS A 210 -16.75 0.18 -8.53
C LYS A 210 -17.81 0.99 -9.28
N ASN A 211 -18.65 0.35 -10.11
CA ASN A 211 -19.55 1.07 -11.02
C ASN A 211 -20.83 1.54 -10.32
N ASP A 212 -21.37 0.72 -9.41
CA ASP A 212 -22.65 0.99 -8.77
C ASP A 212 -22.56 1.13 -7.24
N GLY A 213 -21.36 1.00 -6.67
CA GLY A 213 -21.13 1.11 -5.21
C GLY A 213 -21.73 -0.06 -4.41
N LYS A 214 -22.14 -1.14 -5.07
CA LYS A 214 -22.80 -2.25 -4.42
C LYS A 214 -21.85 -3.10 -3.61
N LEU A 215 -22.23 -3.40 -2.36
CA LEU A 215 -21.51 -4.35 -1.54
C LEU A 215 -21.65 -5.77 -2.11
N LEU A 216 -20.54 -6.35 -2.55
CA LEU A 216 -20.51 -7.72 -3.09
C LEU A 216 -20.24 -8.73 -1.99
N MET A 217 -19.29 -8.45 -1.09
CA MET A 217 -18.90 -9.36 -0.01
C MET A 217 -18.38 -8.61 1.22
N SER A 218 -18.53 -9.23 2.39
CA SER A 218 -17.97 -8.78 3.66
C SER A 218 -17.17 -9.90 4.32
N TYR A 219 -15.93 -9.60 4.72
CA TYR A 219 -15.01 -10.57 5.32
C TYR A 219 -14.82 -10.22 6.79
N LYS A 220 -15.00 -11.23 7.66
CA LYS A 220 -14.96 -11.07 9.12
C LYS A 220 -13.94 -12.01 9.75
N GLY A 221 -13.44 -11.66 10.94
CA GLY A 221 -12.56 -12.51 11.73
C GLY A 221 -11.22 -11.90 12.10
N HIS A 222 -10.68 -10.96 11.29
CA HIS A 222 -9.55 -10.14 11.69
C HIS A 222 -9.99 -9.09 12.73
N VAL A 223 -9.04 -8.63 13.51
CA VAL A 223 -9.25 -7.58 14.53
C VAL A 223 -8.73 -6.27 13.97
N SER A 224 -9.62 -5.27 13.89
CA SER A 224 -9.33 -3.90 13.46
C SER A 224 -10.09 -2.95 14.37
N SER A 225 -9.44 -2.47 15.42
CA SER A 225 -10.07 -1.61 16.44
C SER A 225 -9.55 -0.18 16.39
N ASP A 226 -8.23 -0.03 16.46
CA ASP A 226 -7.56 1.25 16.67
C ASP A 226 -6.44 1.53 15.64
N ILE A 227 -5.97 0.48 14.96
CA ILE A 227 -4.84 0.56 14.03
C ILE A 227 -5.34 0.50 12.58
N GLN A 228 -4.82 1.39 11.77
CA GLN A 228 -5.04 1.36 10.33
C GLN A 228 -4.35 0.14 9.74
N LEU A 229 -5.13 -0.75 9.14
CA LEU A 229 -4.67 -1.98 8.54
C LEU A 229 -4.77 -1.89 7.03
N GLU A 230 -3.78 -2.42 6.35
CA GLU A 230 -3.83 -2.61 4.90
C GLU A 230 -4.50 -3.93 4.56
N SER A 231 -5.19 -3.94 3.44
CA SER A 231 -5.71 -5.13 2.77
C SER A 231 -5.32 -5.13 1.31
N VAL A 232 -5.15 -6.30 0.74
CA VAL A 232 -4.79 -6.46 -0.67
C VAL A 232 -5.54 -7.63 -1.29
N PRO A 233 -6.03 -7.49 -2.54
CA PRO A 233 -6.44 -8.64 -3.33
C PRO A 233 -5.21 -9.43 -3.76
N LEU A 234 -5.31 -10.76 -3.84
CA LEU A 234 -4.25 -11.60 -4.36
C LEU A 234 -4.28 -11.64 -5.90
N HIS A 235 -3.17 -11.94 -6.50
CA HIS A 235 -3.02 -11.96 -7.97
C HIS A 235 -4.04 -12.85 -8.68
N SER A 236 -4.36 -14.03 -8.13
CA SER A 236 -5.33 -14.96 -8.75
C SER A 236 -6.78 -14.47 -8.67
N MET A 237 -7.08 -13.44 -7.89
CA MET A 237 -8.43 -12.97 -7.57
C MET A 237 -9.34 -14.00 -6.86
N ASP A 238 -8.80 -15.16 -6.47
CA ASP A 238 -9.54 -16.13 -5.68
C ASP A 238 -9.59 -15.76 -4.20
N PHE A 239 -8.60 -14.95 -3.75
CA PHE A 239 -8.40 -14.61 -2.35
C PHE A 239 -8.13 -13.12 -2.16
N VAL A 240 -8.51 -12.63 -0.97
CA VAL A 240 -8.12 -11.33 -0.44
C VAL A 240 -7.43 -11.53 0.91
N ALA A 241 -6.50 -10.65 1.24
CA ALA A 241 -5.79 -10.69 2.51
C ALA A 241 -5.95 -9.38 3.28
N SER A 242 -6.02 -9.48 4.61
CA SER A 242 -6.05 -8.34 5.53
C SER A 242 -5.05 -8.56 6.66
N GLY A 243 -4.32 -7.51 7.01
CA GLY A 243 -3.60 -7.47 8.28
C GLY A 243 -4.57 -7.49 9.46
N SER A 244 -4.06 -7.77 10.65
CA SER A 244 -4.86 -7.82 11.88
C SER A 244 -4.05 -7.33 13.08
N GLU A 245 -4.73 -6.78 14.07
CA GLU A 245 -4.12 -6.33 15.32
C GLU A 245 -3.68 -7.49 16.23
N ASP A 246 -4.18 -8.71 15.99
CA ASP A 246 -3.84 -9.91 16.75
C ASP A 246 -2.50 -10.57 16.36
N GLY A 247 -1.75 -9.96 15.43
CA GLY A 247 -0.45 -10.44 14.99
C GLY A 247 -0.50 -11.48 13.87
N ALA A 248 -1.60 -11.58 13.15
CA ALA A 248 -1.77 -12.48 12.02
C ALA A 248 -2.20 -11.74 10.74
N VAL A 249 -2.05 -12.37 9.60
CA VAL A 249 -2.74 -12.01 8.35
C VAL A 249 -3.86 -13.01 8.12
N TYR A 250 -5.03 -12.51 7.78
CA TYR A 250 -6.18 -13.31 7.41
C TYR A 250 -6.34 -13.32 5.89
N VAL A 251 -6.40 -14.51 5.32
CA VAL A 251 -6.65 -14.74 3.89
C VAL A 251 -8.07 -15.30 3.74
N TYR A 252 -8.88 -14.65 2.93
CA TYR A 252 -10.29 -15.00 2.73
C TYR A 252 -10.52 -15.45 1.29
N GLY A 253 -11.43 -16.40 1.09
CA GLY A 253 -11.98 -16.70 -0.23
C GLY A 253 -12.87 -15.55 -0.71
N VAL A 254 -12.68 -15.11 -1.94
CA VAL A 254 -13.42 -13.95 -2.48
C VAL A 254 -14.92 -14.25 -2.59
N LEU A 255 -15.28 -15.46 -3.06
CA LEU A 255 -16.68 -15.80 -3.36
C LEU A 255 -17.50 -16.20 -2.14
N ASP A 256 -16.89 -16.82 -1.15
CA ASP A 256 -17.60 -17.39 0.00
C ASP A 256 -17.36 -16.62 1.31
N GLY A 257 -16.38 -15.71 1.32
CA GLY A 257 -16.02 -14.93 2.50
C GLY A 257 -15.41 -15.74 3.64
N SER A 258 -15.13 -17.04 3.42
CA SER A 258 -14.55 -17.91 4.43
C SER A 258 -13.07 -17.60 4.68
N ILE A 259 -12.59 -17.87 5.90
CA ILE A 259 -11.16 -17.78 6.22
C ILE A 259 -10.46 -18.98 5.58
N ALA A 260 -9.73 -18.75 4.51
CA ALA A 260 -8.96 -19.75 3.79
C ALA A 260 -7.63 -20.08 4.51
N ALA A 261 -6.97 -19.06 5.09
CA ALA A 261 -5.75 -19.25 5.88
C ALA A 261 -5.62 -18.13 6.93
N ARG A 262 -4.94 -18.46 8.06
CA ARG A 262 -4.47 -17.53 9.06
C ARG A 262 -2.96 -17.65 9.15
N LEU A 263 -2.24 -16.59 8.83
CA LEU A 263 -0.79 -16.56 8.76
C LEU A 263 -0.26 -15.88 10.03
N ASP A 264 0.21 -16.68 10.96
CA ASP A 264 0.63 -16.23 12.29
C ASP A 264 2.11 -15.84 12.28
N HIS A 265 2.42 -14.64 12.75
CA HIS A 265 3.79 -14.13 12.84
C HIS A 265 4.53 -14.60 14.11
N GLY A 266 3.85 -15.32 14.99
CA GLY A 266 4.41 -15.73 16.27
C GLY A 266 4.61 -14.57 17.27
N SER A 267 4.17 -13.37 16.92
CA SER A 267 4.19 -12.19 17.77
C SER A 267 2.79 -11.61 17.93
N LYS A 268 2.51 -10.97 19.07
CA LYS A 268 1.21 -10.28 19.28
C LYS A 268 1.22 -8.83 18.76
N LYS A 269 2.17 -8.49 17.88
CA LYS A 269 2.27 -7.17 17.29
C LYS A 269 1.37 -7.10 16.07
N SER A 270 0.67 -5.99 15.93
CA SER A 270 -0.23 -5.75 14.81
C SER A 270 0.48 -5.81 13.46
N VAL A 271 -0.16 -6.47 12.50
CA VAL A 271 0.26 -6.52 11.10
C VAL A 271 -0.47 -5.43 10.36
N HIS A 272 0.15 -4.26 10.22
CA HIS A 272 -0.49 -3.09 9.62
C HIS A 272 -0.20 -2.92 8.13
N SER A 273 0.92 -3.45 7.62
CA SER A 273 1.24 -3.34 6.20
C SER A 273 1.48 -4.70 5.56
N ILE A 274 0.84 -4.91 4.43
CA ILE A 274 0.91 -6.12 3.61
C ILE A 274 1.00 -5.76 2.13
N ALA A 275 1.65 -6.61 1.35
CA ALA A 275 1.76 -6.42 -0.10
C ALA A 275 1.64 -7.75 -0.83
N CYS A 276 0.83 -7.78 -1.89
CA CYS A 276 0.71 -8.92 -2.78
C CYS A 276 1.76 -8.85 -3.90
N HIS A 277 2.30 -10.00 -4.27
CA HIS A 277 3.18 -10.11 -5.43
C HIS A 277 2.39 -9.86 -6.73
N PRO A 278 2.90 -9.04 -7.66
CA PRO A 278 2.15 -8.63 -8.85
C PRO A 278 1.81 -9.77 -9.82
N LYS A 279 2.54 -10.90 -9.77
CA LYS A 279 2.41 -12.02 -10.73
C LYS A 279 2.20 -13.40 -10.10
N LYS A 280 2.23 -13.51 -8.77
CA LYS A 280 2.14 -14.79 -8.05
C LYS A 280 1.27 -14.60 -6.81
N ASN A 281 0.75 -15.68 -6.27
CA ASN A 281 0.03 -15.64 -4.99
C ASN A 281 0.99 -15.67 -3.78
N HIS A 282 2.01 -14.82 -3.81
CA HIS A 282 2.92 -14.59 -2.69
C HIS A 282 2.48 -13.33 -1.94
N LEU A 283 2.63 -13.34 -0.64
CA LEU A 283 2.26 -12.23 0.21
C LEU A 283 3.45 -11.82 1.08
N LEU A 284 3.72 -10.53 1.14
CA LEU A 284 4.61 -9.93 2.13
C LEU A 284 3.78 -9.32 3.25
N SER A 285 4.31 -9.42 4.47
CA SER A 285 3.71 -8.78 5.64
C SER A 285 4.80 -8.34 6.62
N THR A 286 4.45 -7.45 7.54
CA THR A 286 5.36 -6.98 8.59
C THR A 286 4.65 -6.90 9.94
N ASP A 287 5.34 -7.34 10.98
CA ASP A 287 4.94 -7.16 12.39
C ASP A 287 5.44 -5.81 12.98
N GLY A 288 5.83 -4.89 12.11
CA GLY A 288 6.42 -3.60 12.48
C GLY A 288 7.93 -3.64 12.71
N HIS A 289 8.60 -4.81 12.64
CA HIS A 289 10.06 -4.93 12.76
C HIS A 289 10.69 -5.83 11.71
N SER A 290 9.99 -6.91 11.37
CA SER A 290 10.47 -7.93 10.44
C SER A 290 9.60 -7.98 9.19
N LEU A 291 10.21 -8.41 8.11
CA LEU A 291 9.59 -8.75 6.85
C LEU A 291 9.35 -10.25 6.84
N PHE A 292 8.16 -10.67 6.44
CA PHE A 292 7.76 -12.07 6.28
C PHE A 292 7.28 -12.29 4.85
N LEU A 293 7.77 -13.37 4.22
CA LEU A 293 7.31 -13.84 2.91
C LEU A 293 6.49 -15.12 3.09
N TRP A 294 5.27 -15.11 2.60
CA TRP A 294 4.35 -16.24 2.60
C TRP A 294 4.13 -16.72 1.18
N THR A 295 4.21 -18.03 0.99
CA THR A 295 4.09 -18.68 -0.32
C THR A 295 3.06 -19.81 -0.27
N PRO A 296 2.51 -20.24 -1.42
CA PRO A 296 1.71 -21.45 -1.49
C PRO A 296 2.52 -22.72 -1.17
N ARG A 297 1.85 -23.77 -0.73
CA ARG A 297 2.52 -25.08 -0.54
C ARG A 297 3.06 -25.65 -1.85
N GLY A 298 4.28 -26.16 -1.79
CA GLY A 298 4.89 -26.84 -2.96
C GLY A 298 5.56 -25.91 -3.96
N THR A 299 5.63 -24.62 -3.71
CA THR A 299 6.49 -23.70 -4.48
C THR A 299 7.95 -23.97 -4.10
N VAL A 300 8.65 -24.76 -4.90
CA VAL A 300 10.12 -24.90 -4.83
C VAL A 300 10.69 -23.79 -5.69
N GLU A 301 11.33 -22.79 -5.08
CA GLU A 301 12.09 -21.72 -5.77
C GLU A 301 13.58 -21.96 -5.70
#